data_3b45d6086da3bfdf76814e5b1b014b53
#
_entry.id   3b45d6086da3bfdf76814e5b1b014b53
#
_cell.length_a   1.000
_cell.length_b   1.000
_cell.length_c   1.000
_cell.angle_alpha   90.00
_cell.angle_beta   90.00
_cell.angle_gamma   90.00
#
_symmetry.space_group_name_H-M   'P 1'
#
loop_
_entity.id
_entity.type
_entity.pdbx_description
1 polymer ?
#
loop_
_entity_poly.entity_id
_entity_poly.type
_entity_poly.pdbx_seq_one_letter_code
_entity_poly.pdbx_strand_id
1 'polypeptide(L)'
;MSDSSTAGAMPAAGGVARPVFMQILPLALAVFVGFFMVGLPMPVLPLYVDGALAQGALMVGIVAGMQFAAALLSRAYAGSLADRRGARLAVVAGFLLGSAAGLFYLLADALASREPQAALAALMAGRAIMGCGESLIVTGALSWGVGRVGPQNAGRVMAWVGVAIYAAFGLGAPAGMRLYGAAGFGGIAWATVLIPMIALALVLPQRGVRAAGGTRTPFYRVLGLVMLPGLGLALTSVGFGVITAFISLLFAERGWDGAAWMFTLFGGGFILARVFFAGLPDKLGGARVALVCVLIEAVGQWLIWTSATPIWAFAGALLSGAGYSLAFPAFGVEAVRRVPAASRGAAMGAYVAFLDVALGIASPVAGWLAGLQGYGAVYAMGGACALGAMVVALALRGRVAAAA
;
A
#
# COMPACT_ATOMS: atom_id res chain seq x y z
N MET A 1 -46.72 -48.18 -29.13
CA MET A 1 -45.83 -48.99 -28.31
C MET A 1 -44.41 -48.77 -28.84
N SER A 2 -43.64 -47.94 -28.16
CA SER A 2 -42.18 -47.97 -28.06
C SER A 2 -41.76 -46.86 -27.13
N ASP A 3 -41.58 -47.25 -25.88
CA ASP A 3 -40.95 -46.45 -24.85
C ASP A 3 -39.47 -46.19 -25.19
N SER A 4 -39.05 -44.96 -25.26
CA SER A 4 -37.64 -44.59 -25.24
C SER A 4 -37.31 -43.87 -23.92
N SER A 5 -36.85 -44.63 -22.96
CA SER A 5 -36.30 -44.23 -21.70
C SER A 5 -35.10 -43.30 -21.92
N THR A 6 -35.25 -41.99 -21.65
CA THR A 6 -34.14 -41.06 -21.48
C THR A 6 -33.55 -41.25 -20.11
N ALA A 7 -32.43 -41.98 -20.05
CA ALA A 7 -31.58 -42.05 -18.88
C ALA A 7 -31.04 -40.65 -18.52
N GLY A 8 -31.55 -40.10 -17.43
CA GLY A 8 -31.03 -38.85 -16.84
C GLY A 8 -29.59 -39.04 -16.41
N ALA A 9 -28.67 -38.31 -17.04
CA ALA A 9 -27.29 -38.21 -16.57
C ALA A 9 -27.30 -37.52 -15.21
N MET A 10 -26.92 -38.26 -14.16
CA MET A 10 -26.65 -37.69 -12.83
C MET A 10 -25.58 -36.61 -12.97
N PRO A 11 -25.77 -35.41 -12.37
CA PRO A 11 -24.73 -34.42 -12.33
C PRO A 11 -23.58 -34.99 -11.49
N ALA A 12 -22.36 -34.91 -12.04
CA ALA A 12 -21.12 -35.34 -11.40
C ALA A 12 -21.01 -34.76 -10.00
N ALA A 13 -20.57 -35.61 -9.07
CA ALA A 13 -20.39 -35.35 -7.66
C ALA A 13 -19.78 -33.96 -7.39
N GLY A 14 -20.51 -33.14 -6.63
CA GLY A 14 -20.09 -31.83 -6.20
C GLY A 14 -18.83 -31.94 -5.36
N GLY A 15 -17.68 -31.58 -5.94
CA GLY A 15 -16.47 -31.33 -5.19
C GLY A 15 -16.77 -30.24 -4.14
N VAL A 16 -16.49 -30.50 -2.88
CA VAL A 16 -16.66 -29.57 -1.76
C VAL A 16 -15.98 -28.26 -2.16
N ALA A 17 -16.77 -27.18 -2.36
CA ALA A 17 -16.25 -25.87 -2.73
C ALA A 17 -15.25 -25.42 -1.66
N ARG A 18 -13.97 -25.29 -2.04
CA ARG A 18 -12.93 -24.85 -1.09
C ARG A 18 -13.33 -23.51 -0.51
N PRO A 19 -13.16 -23.27 0.82
CA PRO A 19 -13.43 -21.99 1.44
C PRO A 19 -12.73 -20.86 0.69
N VAL A 20 -13.38 -19.71 0.55
CA VAL A 20 -12.84 -18.52 -0.19
C VAL A 20 -11.43 -18.18 0.30
N PHE A 21 -11.19 -18.26 1.60
CA PHE A 21 -9.87 -18.04 2.21
C PHE A 21 -8.79 -18.95 1.61
N MET A 22 -9.04 -20.27 1.51
CA MET A 22 -8.08 -21.24 0.96
C MET A 22 -7.75 -20.99 -0.52
N GLN A 23 -8.67 -20.36 -1.25
CA GLN A 23 -8.44 -20.01 -2.66
C GLN A 23 -7.59 -18.75 -2.80
N ILE A 24 -7.69 -17.81 -1.86
CA ILE A 24 -6.94 -16.54 -1.85
C ILE A 24 -5.56 -16.71 -1.18
N LEU A 25 -5.41 -17.63 -0.24
CA LEU A 25 -4.21 -17.79 0.59
C LEU A 25 -2.89 -17.87 -0.21
N PRO A 26 -2.76 -18.66 -1.30
CA PRO A 26 -1.50 -18.72 -2.05
C PRO A 26 -1.15 -17.37 -2.69
N LEU A 27 -2.15 -16.59 -3.09
CA LEU A 27 -1.96 -15.26 -3.65
C LEU A 27 -1.59 -14.25 -2.56
N ALA A 28 -2.24 -14.30 -1.41
CA ALA A 28 -1.91 -13.46 -0.27
C ALA A 28 -0.48 -13.73 0.24
N LEU A 29 -0.05 -14.99 0.27
CA LEU A 29 1.33 -15.36 0.62
C LEU A 29 2.34 -14.82 -0.42
N ALA A 30 2.03 -14.92 -1.71
CA ALA A 30 2.90 -14.34 -2.74
C ALA A 30 3.01 -12.82 -2.62
N VAL A 31 1.90 -12.13 -2.33
CA VAL A 31 1.88 -10.69 -2.06
C VAL A 31 2.69 -10.37 -0.80
N PHE A 32 2.52 -11.14 0.28
CA PHE A 32 3.29 -10.98 1.52
C PHE A 32 4.79 -11.10 1.25
N VAL A 33 5.25 -12.17 0.61
CA VAL A 33 6.66 -12.37 0.28
C VAL A 33 7.16 -11.28 -0.64
N GLY A 34 6.37 -10.90 -1.68
CA GLY A 34 6.73 -9.83 -2.58
C GLY A 34 6.86 -8.48 -1.87
N PHE A 35 5.90 -8.12 -1.03
CA PHE A 35 5.94 -6.85 -0.28
C PHE A 35 6.96 -6.85 0.86
N PHE A 36 7.46 -7.99 1.28
CA PHE A 36 8.56 -8.07 2.21
C PHE A 36 9.83 -7.40 1.63
N MET A 37 10.05 -7.50 0.30
CA MET A 37 11.13 -6.77 -0.39
C MET A 37 11.01 -5.25 -0.29
N VAL A 38 9.75 -4.72 -0.16
CA VAL A 38 9.50 -3.29 0.03
C VAL A 38 9.66 -2.90 1.49
N GLY A 39 9.24 -3.78 2.42
CA GLY A 39 9.32 -3.56 3.86
C GLY A 39 10.75 -3.51 4.41
N LEU A 40 11.65 -4.35 3.86
CA LEU A 40 13.05 -4.39 4.28
C LEU A 40 13.78 -3.03 4.17
N PRO A 41 13.77 -2.35 3.03
CA PRO A 41 14.46 -1.08 2.88
C PRO A 41 13.74 0.11 3.54
N MET A 42 12.45 -0.01 3.93
CA MET A 42 11.68 1.12 4.47
C MET A 42 12.39 1.89 5.58
N PRO A 43 12.84 1.28 6.69
CA PRO A 43 13.54 2.00 7.76
C PRO A 43 14.98 2.34 7.41
N VAL A 44 15.58 1.66 6.44
CA VAL A 44 17.00 1.76 6.08
C VAL A 44 17.26 2.88 5.06
N LEU A 45 16.38 3.03 4.07
CA LEU A 45 16.55 4.01 2.99
C LEU A 45 16.74 5.44 3.49
N PRO A 46 15.93 5.96 4.45
CA PRO A 46 16.16 7.31 4.98
C PRO A 46 17.53 7.48 5.59
N LEU A 47 17.98 6.49 6.37
CA LEU A 47 19.30 6.49 7.01
C LEU A 47 20.46 6.40 5.99
N TYR A 48 20.28 5.62 4.95
CA TYR A 48 21.26 5.48 3.87
C TYR A 48 21.39 6.77 3.05
N VAL A 49 20.26 7.40 2.70
CA VAL A 49 20.24 8.64 1.92
C VAL A 49 20.83 9.81 2.72
N ASP A 50 20.43 9.95 3.99
CA ASP A 50 20.93 11.02 4.86
C ASP A 50 22.39 10.80 5.28
N GLY A 51 22.74 9.59 5.70
CA GLY A 51 24.08 9.26 6.21
C GLY A 51 25.09 8.94 5.09
N ALA A 52 24.91 7.80 4.38
CA ALA A 52 25.92 7.32 3.43
C ALA A 52 26.03 8.18 2.17
N LEU A 53 24.91 8.74 1.69
CA LEU A 53 24.90 9.63 0.52
C LEU A 53 24.98 11.11 0.90
N ALA A 54 24.98 11.45 2.19
CA ALA A 54 25.05 12.81 2.72
C ALA A 54 24.01 13.78 2.10
N GLN A 55 22.79 13.29 1.87
CA GLN A 55 21.70 14.07 1.30
C GLN A 55 20.74 14.54 2.41
N GLY A 56 20.24 15.77 2.31
CA GLY A 56 19.34 16.32 3.33
C GLY A 56 17.92 15.75 3.25
N ALA A 57 17.09 16.12 4.22
CA ALA A 57 15.73 15.64 4.42
C ALA A 57 14.82 15.75 3.17
N LEU A 58 14.97 16.84 2.38
CA LEU A 58 14.23 17.00 1.13
C LEU A 58 14.50 15.85 0.17
N MET A 59 15.76 15.45 0.01
CA MET A 59 16.15 14.38 -0.90
C MET A 59 15.65 13.03 -0.40
N VAL A 60 15.67 12.79 0.92
CA VAL A 60 15.04 11.62 1.54
C VAL A 60 13.56 11.55 1.15
N GLY A 61 12.83 12.67 1.25
CA GLY A 61 11.42 12.76 0.84
C GLY A 61 11.22 12.50 -0.66
N ILE A 62 12.09 13.02 -1.53
CA ILE A 62 12.04 12.80 -2.98
C ILE A 62 12.27 11.32 -3.30
N VAL A 63 13.29 10.69 -2.71
CA VAL A 63 13.59 9.26 -2.90
C VAL A 63 12.41 8.39 -2.42
N ALA A 64 11.81 8.72 -1.28
CA ALA A 64 10.63 8.03 -0.78
C ALA A 64 9.41 8.20 -1.70
N GLY A 65 9.13 9.44 -2.14
CA GLY A 65 8.01 9.78 -3.02
C GLY A 65 8.13 9.22 -4.44
N MET A 66 9.35 9.02 -4.94
CA MET A 66 9.62 8.52 -6.29
C MET A 66 8.92 7.19 -6.59
N GLN A 67 8.90 6.26 -5.63
CA GLN A 67 8.21 4.98 -5.78
C GLN A 67 6.71 5.17 -6.02
N PHE A 68 6.06 6.02 -5.25
CA PHE A 68 4.62 6.26 -5.36
C PHE A 68 4.26 7.04 -6.63
N ALA A 69 5.09 8.00 -7.03
CA ALA A 69 4.95 8.70 -8.30
C ALA A 69 5.02 7.72 -9.49
N ALA A 70 6.01 6.82 -9.49
CA ALA A 70 6.15 5.80 -10.52
C ALA A 70 4.99 4.77 -10.49
N ALA A 71 4.51 4.39 -9.29
CA ALA A 71 3.35 3.52 -9.14
C ALA A 71 2.10 4.17 -9.75
N LEU A 72 1.86 5.47 -9.50
CA LEU A 72 0.77 6.23 -10.09
C LEU A 72 0.83 6.23 -11.62
N LEU A 73 1.98 6.60 -12.19
CA LEU A 73 2.18 6.70 -13.64
C LEU A 73 2.02 5.35 -14.35
N SER A 74 2.45 4.28 -13.73
CA SER A 74 2.34 2.92 -14.28
C SER A 74 0.99 2.25 -14.05
N ARG A 75 0.10 2.80 -13.21
CA ARG A 75 -1.15 2.17 -12.80
C ARG A 75 -2.10 1.86 -13.96
N ALA A 76 -2.23 2.77 -14.91
CA ALA A 76 -3.05 2.57 -16.10
C ALA A 76 -2.52 1.41 -16.97
N TYR A 77 -1.20 1.33 -17.11
CA TYR A 77 -0.53 0.22 -17.81
C TYR A 77 -0.71 -1.11 -17.07
N ALA A 78 -0.51 -1.13 -15.75
CA ALA A 78 -0.68 -2.31 -14.92
C ALA A 78 -2.09 -2.90 -15.05
N GLY A 79 -3.10 -2.04 -14.99
CA GLY A 79 -4.47 -2.46 -15.20
C GLY A 79 -4.72 -2.99 -16.62
N SER A 80 -4.20 -2.31 -17.66
CA SER A 80 -4.34 -2.74 -19.05
C SER A 80 -3.64 -4.11 -19.29
N LEU A 81 -2.46 -4.32 -18.71
CA LEU A 81 -1.74 -5.58 -18.80
C LEU A 81 -2.53 -6.72 -18.14
N ALA A 82 -3.05 -6.50 -16.93
CA ALA A 82 -3.85 -7.49 -16.21
C ALA A 82 -5.11 -7.89 -16.98
N ASP A 83 -5.78 -6.92 -17.63
CA ASP A 83 -7.02 -7.18 -18.37
C ASP A 83 -6.80 -7.80 -19.75
N ARG A 84 -5.72 -7.42 -20.46
CA ARG A 84 -5.49 -7.88 -21.83
C ARG A 84 -4.69 -9.18 -21.89
N ARG A 85 -3.65 -9.30 -21.04
CA ARG A 85 -2.73 -10.45 -21.06
C ARG A 85 -2.88 -11.36 -19.84
N GLY A 86 -3.72 -10.98 -18.89
CA GLY A 86 -4.04 -11.74 -17.68
C GLY A 86 -3.32 -11.25 -16.43
N ALA A 87 -4.02 -11.32 -15.33
CA ALA A 87 -3.59 -10.84 -14.02
C ALA A 87 -2.30 -11.53 -13.51
N ARG A 88 -2.12 -12.83 -13.81
CA ARG A 88 -0.89 -13.58 -13.46
C ARG A 88 0.35 -12.96 -14.11
N LEU A 89 0.28 -12.59 -15.39
CA LEU A 89 1.41 -11.97 -16.09
C LEU A 89 1.79 -10.62 -15.46
N ALA A 90 0.80 -9.82 -15.05
CA ALA A 90 1.05 -8.56 -14.36
C ALA A 90 1.81 -8.79 -13.04
N VAL A 91 1.40 -9.77 -12.21
CA VAL A 91 2.08 -10.12 -10.96
C VAL A 91 3.50 -10.61 -11.22
N VAL A 92 3.72 -11.49 -12.19
CA VAL A 92 5.05 -11.99 -12.57
C VAL A 92 5.96 -10.85 -13.02
N ALA A 93 5.47 -9.98 -13.93
CA ALA A 93 6.23 -8.81 -14.38
C ALA A 93 6.57 -7.86 -13.23
N GLY A 94 5.65 -7.68 -12.28
CA GLY A 94 5.89 -6.86 -11.09
C GLY A 94 7.00 -7.41 -10.21
N PHE A 95 7.07 -8.72 -9.97
CA PHE A 95 8.16 -9.33 -9.22
C PHE A 95 9.51 -9.25 -9.95
N LEU A 96 9.52 -9.41 -11.27
CA LEU A 96 10.75 -9.22 -12.07
C LEU A 96 11.25 -7.77 -11.99
N LEU A 97 10.36 -6.78 -12.05
CA LEU A 97 10.72 -5.37 -11.81
C LEU A 97 11.23 -5.14 -10.39
N GLY A 98 10.64 -5.79 -9.39
CA GLY A 98 11.13 -5.74 -8.00
C GLY A 98 12.57 -6.23 -7.89
N SER A 99 12.90 -7.36 -8.52
CA SER A 99 14.29 -7.85 -8.59
C SER A 99 15.21 -6.90 -9.36
N ALA A 100 14.74 -6.33 -10.46
CA ALA A 100 15.51 -5.34 -11.21
C ALA A 100 15.79 -4.08 -10.37
N ALA A 101 14.84 -3.63 -9.55
CA ALA A 101 15.06 -2.52 -8.61
C ALA A 101 16.19 -2.83 -7.61
N GLY A 102 16.26 -4.07 -7.12
CA GLY A 102 17.36 -4.53 -6.26
C GLY A 102 18.73 -4.44 -6.92
N LEU A 103 18.83 -4.69 -8.24
CA LEU A 103 20.08 -4.50 -9.00
C LEU A 103 20.52 -3.03 -9.03
N PHE A 104 19.57 -2.11 -9.14
CA PHE A 104 19.87 -0.67 -9.05
C PHE A 104 20.29 -0.26 -7.62
N TYR A 105 19.77 -0.92 -6.59
CA TYR A 105 20.22 -0.70 -5.20
C TYR A 105 21.66 -1.22 -5.00
N LEU A 106 22.01 -2.37 -5.60
CA LEU A 106 23.40 -2.85 -5.62
C LEU A 106 24.34 -1.87 -6.33
N LEU A 107 23.90 -1.33 -7.47
CA LEU A 107 24.67 -0.30 -8.19
C LEU A 107 24.84 0.96 -7.33
N ALA A 108 23.78 1.41 -6.63
CA ALA A 108 23.86 2.55 -5.72
C ALA A 108 24.86 2.30 -4.58
N ASP A 109 24.84 1.11 -3.98
CA ASP A 109 25.79 0.73 -2.92
C ASP A 109 27.23 0.72 -3.41
N ALA A 110 27.49 0.14 -4.59
CA ALA A 110 28.82 0.09 -5.19
C ALA A 110 29.38 1.48 -5.55
N LEU A 111 28.53 2.44 -5.86
CA LEU A 111 28.92 3.81 -6.23
C LEU A 111 29.01 4.76 -5.03
N ALA A 112 28.42 4.43 -3.91
CA ALA A 112 28.17 5.36 -2.79
C ALA A 112 29.44 6.08 -2.30
N SER A 113 30.57 5.37 -2.21
CA SER A 113 31.84 5.93 -1.72
C SER A 113 32.65 6.70 -2.77
N ARG A 114 32.41 6.47 -4.06
CA ARG A 114 33.19 7.05 -5.16
C ARG A 114 32.44 8.17 -5.87
N GLU A 115 31.16 7.96 -6.14
CA GLU A 115 30.31 8.84 -6.94
C GLU A 115 28.91 8.97 -6.26
N PRO A 116 28.78 9.72 -5.14
CA PRO A 116 27.51 9.80 -4.40
C PRO A 116 26.32 10.28 -5.24
N GLN A 117 26.54 11.16 -6.22
CA GLN A 117 25.48 11.63 -7.12
C GLN A 117 24.99 10.53 -8.09
N ALA A 118 25.91 9.73 -8.62
CA ALA A 118 25.56 8.58 -9.45
C ALA A 118 24.86 7.49 -8.62
N ALA A 119 25.31 7.27 -7.38
CA ALA A 119 24.65 6.39 -6.42
C ALA A 119 23.21 6.83 -6.14
N LEU A 120 22.99 8.12 -5.89
CA LEU A 120 21.64 8.68 -5.69
C LEU A 120 20.78 8.49 -6.94
N ALA A 121 21.30 8.75 -8.14
CA ALA A 121 20.57 8.55 -9.39
C ALA A 121 20.20 7.07 -9.59
N ALA A 122 21.11 6.14 -9.31
CA ALA A 122 20.84 4.70 -9.36
C ALA A 122 19.76 4.30 -8.34
N LEU A 123 19.84 4.81 -7.11
CA LEU A 123 18.83 4.59 -6.07
C LEU A 123 17.45 5.08 -6.49
N MET A 124 17.35 6.29 -7.04
CA MET A 124 16.10 6.87 -7.54
C MET A 124 15.52 6.06 -8.71
N ALA A 125 16.36 5.61 -9.65
CA ALA A 125 15.93 4.70 -10.71
C ALA A 125 15.37 3.38 -10.15
N GLY A 126 16.06 2.79 -9.17
CA GLY A 126 15.59 1.59 -8.46
C GLY A 126 14.25 1.82 -7.77
N ARG A 127 14.06 2.98 -7.12
CA ARG A 127 12.77 3.35 -6.49
C ARG A 127 11.65 3.49 -7.52
N ALA A 128 11.92 4.11 -8.67
CA ALA A 128 10.94 4.23 -9.75
C ALA A 128 10.55 2.85 -10.32
N ILE A 129 11.53 1.99 -10.58
CA ILE A 129 11.29 0.61 -11.06
C ILE A 129 10.49 -0.19 -10.01
N MET A 130 10.82 -0.04 -8.72
CA MET A 130 10.08 -0.67 -7.62
C MET A 130 8.61 -0.23 -7.62
N GLY A 131 8.33 1.06 -7.78
CA GLY A 131 6.96 1.60 -7.86
C GLY A 131 6.17 1.01 -9.03
N CYS A 132 6.79 0.89 -10.21
CA CYS A 132 6.16 0.21 -11.35
C CYS A 132 5.86 -1.26 -11.03
N GLY A 133 6.79 -1.96 -10.37
CA GLY A 133 6.62 -3.34 -9.92
C GLY A 133 5.47 -3.48 -8.92
N GLU A 134 5.42 -2.63 -7.91
CA GLU A 134 4.37 -2.57 -6.90
C GLU A 134 2.98 -2.37 -7.53
N SER A 135 2.87 -1.41 -8.45
CA SER A 135 1.62 -1.15 -9.19
C SER A 135 1.12 -2.39 -9.93
N LEU A 136 2.02 -3.14 -10.57
CA LEU A 136 1.72 -4.38 -11.27
C LEU A 136 1.32 -5.51 -10.32
N ILE A 137 2.03 -5.67 -9.20
CA ILE A 137 1.74 -6.70 -8.20
C ILE A 137 0.35 -6.46 -7.59
N VAL A 138 0.07 -5.25 -7.09
CA VAL A 138 -1.20 -4.94 -6.42
C VAL A 138 -2.37 -5.07 -7.38
N THR A 139 -2.28 -4.42 -8.56
CA THR A 139 -3.36 -4.46 -9.56
C THR A 139 -3.58 -5.89 -10.06
N GLY A 140 -2.50 -6.61 -10.34
CA GLY A 140 -2.56 -8.00 -10.77
C GLY A 140 -3.15 -8.93 -9.69
N ALA A 141 -2.69 -8.81 -8.45
CA ALA A 141 -3.17 -9.64 -7.34
C ALA A 141 -4.66 -9.42 -7.06
N LEU A 142 -5.12 -8.17 -7.04
CA LEU A 142 -6.54 -7.86 -6.85
C LEU A 142 -7.39 -8.43 -7.99
N SER A 143 -6.99 -8.21 -9.24
CA SER A 143 -7.70 -8.74 -10.42
C SER A 143 -7.72 -10.27 -10.44
N TRP A 144 -6.60 -10.89 -10.08
CA TRP A 144 -6.48 -12.35 -10.03
C TRP A 144 -7.30 -12.97 -8.91
N GLY A 145 -7.25 -12.37 -7.71
CA GLY A 145 -8.03 -12.81 -6.57
C GLY A 145 -9.52 -12.75 -6.85
N VAL A 146 -10.01 -11.60 -7.36
CA VAL A 146 -11.42 -11.42 -7.72
C VAL A 146 -11.83 -12.40 -8.82
N GLY A 147 -10.99 -12.60 -9.82
CA GLY A 147 -11.26 -13.58 -10.90
C GLY A 147 -11.34 -15.04 -10.42
N ARG A 148 -10.68 -15.40 -9.30
CA ARG A 148 -10.74 -16.74 -8.68
C ARG A 148 -11.99 -16.97 -7.85
N VAL A 149 -12.40 -15.98 -7.06
CA VAL A 149 -13.45 -16.17 -6.04
C VAL A 149 -14.76 -15.47 -6.40
N GLY A 150 -14.78 -14.76 -7.52
CA GLY A 150 -15.95 -14.03 -8.01
C GLY A 150 -16.04 -12.60 -7.45
N PRO A 151 -16.73 -11.70 -8.17
CA PRO A 151 -16.84 -10.27 -7.83
C PRO A 151 -17.57 -10.02 -6.50
N GLN A 152 -18.44 -10.91 -6.07
CA GLN A 152 -19.14 -10.85 -4.77
C GLN A 152 -18.20 -10.95 -3.59
N ASN A 153 -16.98 -11.51 -3.77
CA ASN A 153 -15.96 -11.66 -2.75
C ASN A 153 -14.82 -10.62 -2.90
N ALA A 154 -14.97 -9.61 -3.75
CA ALA A 154 -13.92 -8.60 -4.00
C ALA A 154 -13.44 -7.91 -2.70
N GLY A 155 -14.36 -7.59 -1.79
CA GLY A 155 -14.01 -7.01 -0.50
C GLY A 155 -13.10 -7.91 0.35
N ARG A 156 -13.34 -9.24 0.33
CA ARG A 156 -12.48 -10.22 1.02
C ARG A 156 -11.09 -10.29 0.38
N VAL A 157 -11.00 -10.26 -0.95
CA VAL A 157 -9.71 -10.22 -1.66
C VAL A 157 -8.92 -8.99 -1.26
N MET A 158 -9.54 -7.79 -1.31
CA MET A 158 -8.90 -6.55 -0.91
C MET A 158 -8.43 -6.56 0.55
N ALA A 159 -9.24 -7.12 1.45
CA ALA A 159 -8.88 -7.23 2.86
C ALA A 159 -7.64 -8.11 3.06
N TRP A 160 -7.60 -9.30 2.47
CA TRP A 160 -6.47 -10.22 2.62
C TRP A 160 -5.20 -9.74 1.92
N VAL A 161 -5.32 -9.10 0.75
CA VAL A 161 -4.18 -8.45 0.08
C VAL A 161 -3.64 -7.31 0.96
N GLY A 162 -4.51 -6.48 1.54
CA GLY A 162 -4.10 -5.42 2.46
C GLY A 162 -3.41 -5.96 3.72
N VAL A 163 -3.97 -7.00 4.35
CA VAL A 163 -3.34 -7.67 5.51
C VAL A 163 -1.96 -8.20 5.14
N ALA A 164 -1.81 -8.84 3.98
CA ALA A 164 -0.53 -9.37 3.51
C ALA A 164 0.52 -8.25 3.33
N ILE A 165 0.13 -7.12 2.74
CA ILE A 165 1.01 -5.95 2.54
C ILE A 165 1.49 -5.38 3.87
N TYR A 166 0.59 -5.07 4.79
CA TYR A 166 0.96 -4.44 6.06
C TYR A 166 1.63 -5.40 7.05
N ALA A 167 1.33 -6.70 6.98
CA ALA A 167 2.11 -7.71 7.69
C ALA A 167 3.55 -7.80 7.15
N ALA A 168 3.71 -7.71 5.82
CA ALA A 168 5.04 -7.68 5.19
C ALA A 168 5.84 -6.44 5.59
N PHE A 169 5.23 -5.26 5.68
CA PHE A 169 5.88 -4.05 6.19
C PHE A 169 6.26 -4.19 7.66
N GLY A 170 5.33 -4.66 8.49
CA GLY A 170 5.54 -4.80 9.93
C GLY A 170 6.64 -5.81 10.30
N LEU A 171 6.82 -6.87 9.53
CA LEU A 171 7.87 -7.88 9.75
C LEU A 171 9.14 -7.56 8.96
N GLY A 172 9.01 -6.97 7.77
CA GLY A 172 10.12 -6.61 6.90
C GLY A 172 11.00 -5.52 7.49
N ALA A 173 10.42 -4.50 8.12
CA ALA A 173 11.18 -3.40 8.69
C ALA A 173 12.17 -3.82 9.79
N PRO A 174 11.78 -4.60 10.82
CA PRO A 174 12.75 -5.11 11.80
C PRO A 174 13.79 -6.07 11.19
N ALA A 175 13.38 -6.90 10.23
CA ALA A 175 14.31 -7.78 9.51
C ALA A 175 15.31 -6.96 8.69
N GLY A 176 14.85 -5.89 8.04
CA GLY A 176 15.70 -4.98 7.27
C GLY A 176 16.74 -4.27 8.13
N MET A 177 16.35 -3.74 9.28
CA MET A 177 17.31 -3.11 10.20
C MET A 177 18.36 -4.09 10.70
N ARG A 178 17.99 -5.32 11.02
CA ARG A 178 18.96 -6.36 11.41
C ARG A 178 19.90 -6.71 10.26
N LEU A 179 19.36 -6.88 9.07
CA LEU A 179 20.15 -7.16 7.87
C LEU A 179 21.10 -6.01 7.53
N TYR A 180 20.64 -4.78 7.67
CA TYR A 180 21.45 -3.59 7.47
C TYR A 180 22.62 -3.50 8.48
N GLY A 181 22.35 -3.80 9.74
CA GLY A 181 23.40 -3.87 10.78
C GLY A 181 24.42 -4.98 10.55
N ALA A 182 24.02 -6.10 9.94
CA ALA A 182 24.89 -7.25 9.71
C ALA A 182 25.66 -7.18 8.37
N ALA A 183 25.05 -6.64 7.31
CA ALA A 183 25.59 -6.71 5.94
C ALA A 183 25.51 -5.36 5.18
N GLY A 184 25.23 -4.27 5.86
CA GLY A 184 25.11 -2.95 5.24
C GLY A 184 23.97 -2.84 4.22
N PHE A 185 24.01 -1.81 3.39
CA PHE A 185 23.01 -1.57 2.37
C PHE A 185 23.07 -2.64 1.26
N GLY A 186 24.22 -3.19 0.96
CA GLY A 186 24.39 -4.29 0.02
C GLY A 186 23.55 -5.52 0.40
N GLY A 187 23.44 -5.84 1.69
CA GLY A 187 22.57 -6.91 2.19
C GLY A 187 21.09 -6.65 1.87
N ILE A 188 20.61 -5.43 2.06
CA ILE A 188 19.25 -4.99 1.70
C ILE A 188 19.04 -5.09 0.18
N ALA A 189 20.01 -4.67 -0.62
CA ALA A 189 19.95 -4.70 -2.07
C ALA A 189 19.87 -6.15 -2.58
N TRP A 190 20.70 -7.06 -2.08
CA TRP A 190 20.62 -8.49 -2.39
C TRP A 190 19.29 -9.11 -1.97
N ALA A 191 18.80 -8.82 -0.79
CA ALA A 191 17.49 -9.29 -0.37
C ALA A 191 16.38 -8.80 -1.30
N THR A 192 16.45 -7.55 -1.76
CA THR A 192 15.50 -6.98 -2.73
C THR A 192 15.57 -7.67 -4.10
N VAL A 193 16.73 -8.20 -4.52
CA VAL A 193 16.85 -9.03 -5.72
C VAL A 193 16.23 -10.41 -5.51
N LEU A 194 16.52 -11.06 -4.39
CA LEU A 194 16.26 -12.50 -4.20
C LEU A 194 14.81 -12.79 -3.72
N ILE A 195 14.23 -11.94 -2.87
CA ILE A 195 12.89 -12.17 -2.32
C ILE A 195 11.81 -12.28 -3.40
N PRO A 196 11.78 -11.41 -4.44
CA PRO A 196 10.81 -11.56 -5.51
C PRO A 196 10.94 -12.87 -6.28
N MET A 197 12.14 -13.47 -6.35
CA MET A 197 12.33 -14.78 -6.97
C MET A 197 11.62 -15.88 -6.18
N ILE A 198 11.62 -15.80 -4.85
CA ILE A 198 10.84 -16.69 -3.97
C ILE A 198 9.35 -16.49 -4.22
N ALA A 199 8.89 -15.24 -4.32
CA ALA A 199 7.49 -14.93 -4.64
C ALA A 199 7.09 -15.47 -6.01
N LEU A 200 7.98 -15.41 -7.01
CA LEU A 200 7.76 -16.01 -8.33
C LEU A 200 7.59 -17.54 -8.24
N ALA A 201 8.38 -18.23 -7.42
CA ALA A 201 8.23 -19.67 -7.21
C ALA A 201 6.85 -20.05 -6.65
N LEU A 202 6.23 -19.18 -5.85
CA LEU A 202 4.85 -19.34 -5.34
C LEU A 202 3.79 -19.05 -6.41
N VAL A 203 4.05 -18.12 -7.33
CA VAL A 203 3.10 -17.63 -8.33
C VAL A 203 3.11 -18.49 -9.61
N LEU A 204 4.28 -18.93 -10.07
CA LEU A 204 4.43 -19.66 -11.33
C LEU A 204 3.61 -20.96 -11.42
N PRO A 205 3.44 -21.76 -10.35
CA PRO A 205 2.60 -22.96 -10.39
C PRO A 205 1.10 -22.65 -10.42
N GLN A 206 0.70 -21.41 -10.07
CA GLN A 206 -0.71 -21.06 -9.92
C GLN A 206 -1.38 -20.88 -11.29
N ARG A 207 -2.59 -21.41 -11.44
CA ARG A 207 -3.39 -21.22 -12.66
C ARG A 207 -3.82 -19.76 -12.80
N GLY A 208 -3.54 -19.15 -13.94
CA GLY A 208 -4.05 -17.83 -14.31
C GLY A 208 -5.56 -17.83 -14.46
N VAL A 209 -6.18 -16.67 -14.33
CA VAL A 209 -7.58 -16.43 -14.68
C VAL A 209 -7.62 -15.79 -16.06
N ARG A 210 -8.60 -16.17 -16.88
CA ARG A 210 -8.79 -15.56 -18.21
C ARG A 210 -8.97 -14.05 -18.07
N ALA A 211 -8.39 -13.32 -18.99
CA ALA A 211 -8.55 -11.88 -19.08
C ALA A 211 -10.04 -11.51 -19.17
N ALA A 212 -10.48 -10.58 -18.33
CA ALA A 212 -11.85 -10.08 -18.40
C ALA A 212 -11.92 -9.07 -19.55
N GLY A 213 -12.33 -9.52 -20.74
CA GLY A 213 -12.64 -8.63 -21.85
C GLY A 213 -13.84 -7.76 -21.50
N GLY A 214 -13.66 -6.44 -21.46
CA GLY A 214 -14.74 -5.48 -21.23
C GLY A 214 -14.36 -4.07 -21.67
N THR A 215 -15.36 -3.28 -22.07
CA THR A 215 -15.18 -1.85 -22.36
C THR A 215 -14.97 -1.10 -21.07
N ARG A 216 -13.83 -0.40 -20.93
CA ARG A 216 -13.53 0.42 -19.75
C ARG A 216 -14.18 1.79 -19.89
N THR A 217 -14.85 2.23 -18.83
CA THR A 217 -15.20 3.64 -18.68
C THR A 217 -13.90 4.44 -18.54
N PRO A 218 -13.68 5.50 -19.35
CA PRO A 218 -12.46 6.31 -19.22
C PRO A 218 -12.31 6.88 -17.82
N PHE A 219 -11.11 6.79 -17.25
CA PHE A 219 -10.74 7.22 -15.90
C PHE A 219 -11.21 8.65 -15.58
N TYR A 220 -11.01 9.60 -16.49
CA TYR A 220 -11.35 11.02 -16.31
C TYR A 220 -12.85 11.26 -16.12
N ARG A 221 -13.74 10.39 -16.64
CA ARG A 221 -15.20 10.54 -16.49
C ARG A 221 -15.67 10.25 -15.07
N VAL A 222 -14.97 9.39 -14.34
CA VAL A 222 -15.33 9.04 -12.96
C VAL A 222 -14.54 9.83 -11.93
N LEU A 223 -13.44 10.48 -12.32
CA LEU A 223 -12.55 11.21 -11.41
C LEU A 223 -13.30 12.29 -10.61
N GLY A 224 -14.14 13.09 -11.26
CA GLY A 224 -14.93 14.13 -10.60
C GLY A 224 -15.92 13.58 -9.57
N LEU A 225 -16.49 12.40 -9.81
CA LEU A 225 -17.45 11.76 -8.89
C LEU A 225 -16.78 11.22 -7.62
N VAL A 226 -15.52 10.76 -7.73
CA VAL A 226 -14.76 10.20 -6.61
C VAL A 226 -13.78 11.20 -5.99
N MET A 227 -13.72 12.44 -6.48
CA MET A 227 -12.75 13.44 -6.02
C MET A 227 -12.83 13.67 -4.51
N LEU A 228 -14.03 13.89 -3.96
CA LEU A 228 -14.18 14.19 -2.54
C LEU A 228 -13.78 13.00 -1.64
N PRO A 229 -14.29 11.76 -1.83
CA PRO A 229 -13.80 10.62 -1.05
C PRO A 229 -12.33 10.28 -1.36
N GLY A 230 -11.85 10.51 -2.59
CA GLY A 230 -10.44 10.36 -2.95
C GLY A 230 -9.55 11.35 -2.20
N LEU A 231 -9.97 12.62 -2.05
CA LEU A 231 -9.25 13.60 -1.24
C LEU A 231 -9.19 13.17 0.24
N GLY A 232 -10.28 12.61 0.78
CA GLY A 232 -10.26 12.04 2.12
C GLY A 232 -9.21 10.94 2.28
N LEU A 233 -9.14 10.02 1.31
CA LEU A 233 -8.09 8.99 1.30
C LEU A 233 -6.69 9.60 1.18
N ALA A 234 -6.50 10.56 0.27
CA ALA A 234 -5.23 11.23 0.06
C ALA A 234 -4.70 11.84 1.37
N LEU A 235 -5.55 12.58 2.08
CA LEU A 235 -5.17 13.25 3.33
C LEU A 235 -4.84 12.25 4.45
N THR A 236 -5.56 11.15 4.59
CA THR A 236 -5.20 10.10 5.57
C THR A 236 -3.94 9.34 5.19
N SER A 237 -3.60 9.24 3.90
CA SER A 237 -2.39 8.54 3.48
C SER A 237 -1.11 9.29 3.82
N VAL A 238 -1.18 10.60 4.08
CA VAL A 238 -0.02 11.41 4.49
C VAL A 238 0.63 10.86 5.75
N GLY A 239 -0.16 10.47 6.77
CA GLY A 239 0.34 9.90 8.02
C GLY A 239 1.20 8.64 7.81
N PHE A 240 0.78 7.74 6.93
CA PHE A 240 1.58 6.58 6.53
C PHE A 240 2.85 7.00 5.80
N GLY A 241 2.75 7.95 4.86
CA GLY A 241 3.89 8.44 4.07
C GLY A 241 4.99 9.04 4.95
N VAL A 242 4.64 9.86 5.95
CA VAL A 242 5.65 10.46 6.84
C VAL A 242 6.29 9.44 7.79
N ILE A 243 5.53 8.44 8.26
CA ILE A 243 6.12 7.33 9.04
C ILE A 243 7.15 6.59 8.20
N THR A 244 6.81 6.22 6.96
CA THR A 244 7.71 5.43 6.11
C THR A 244 8.97 6.19 5.69
N ALA A 245 8.89 7.51 5.52
CA ALA A 245 9.98 8.33 5.03
C ALA A 245 10.89 8.91 6.14
N PHE A 246 10.35 9.15 7.36
CA PHE A 246 11.08 9.98 8.33
C PHE A 246 11.22 9.39 9.73
N ILE A 247 10.53 8.25 10.04
CA ILE A 247 10.56 7.76 11.43
C ILE A 247 11.94 7.32 11.90
N SER A 248 12.73 6.70 11.01
CA SER A 248 14.09 6.27 11.34
C SER A 248 15.01 7.47 11.62
N LEU A 249 14.80 8.58 10.91
CA LEU A 249 15.55 9.82 11.11
C LEU A 249 15.12 10.53 12.40
N LEU A 250 13.82 10.56 12.73
CA LEU A 250 13.34 11.09 14.01
C LEU A 250 13.93 10.32 15.18
N PHE A 251 14.00 8.99 15.10
CA PHE A 251 14.59 8.17 16.16
C PHE A 251 16.09 8.42 16.28
N ALA A 252 16.81 8.53 15.16
CA ALA A 252 18.22 8.87 15.14
C ALA A 252 18.50 10.27 15.72
N GLU A 253 17.69 11.30 15.33
CA GLU A 253 17.79 12.67 15.86
C GLU A 253 17.61 12.71 17.40
N ARG A 254 16.71 11.88 17.93
CA ARG A 254 16.40 11.82 19.37
C ARG A 254 17.29 10.85 20.16
N GLY A 255 18.19 10.13 19.49
CA GLY A 255 19.02 9.09 20.11
C GLY A 255 18.21 7.90 20.64
N TRP A 256 17.09 7.56 19.96
CA TRP A 256 16.21 6.47 20.35
C TRP A 256 16.49 5.22 19.52
N ASP A 257 16.39 4.07 20.18
CA ASP A 257 16.44 2.78 19.51
C ASP A 257 15.05 2.27 19.11
N GLY A 258 15.03 1.36 18.14
CA GLY A 258 13.82 0.60 17.83
C GLY A 258 12.89 1.25 16.80
N ALA A 259 13.36 2.17 15.94
CA ALA A 259 12.57 2.79 14.87
C ALA A 259 11.78 1.76 14.00
N ALA A 260 12.35 0.58 13.76
CA ALA A 260 11.70 -0.47 12.99
C ALA A 260 10.41 -1.00 13.63
N TRP A 261 10.28 -0.97 14.97
CA TRP A 261 9.07 -1.36 15.67
C TRP A 261 7.87 -0.45 15.37
N MET A 262 8.13 0.77 14.92
CA MET A 262 7.06 1.68 14.48
C MET A 262 6.26 1.08 13.32
N PHE A 263 6.92 0.41 12.38
CA PHE A 263 6.28 -0.28 11.27
C PHE A 263 5.50 -1.51 11.73
N THR A 264 6.05 -2.27 12.68
CA THR A 264 5.39 -3.43 13.27
C THR A 264 4.13 -3.03 14.01
N LEU A 265 4.18 -1.96 14.81
CA LEU A 265 3.03 -1.48 15.57
C LEU A 265 1.98 -0.83 14.66
N PHE A 266 2.41 -0.07 13.66
CA PHE A 266 1.49 0.45 12.63
C PHE A 266 0.79 -0.69 11.90
N GLY A 267 1.54 -1.69 11.40
CA GLY A 267 0.99 -2.87 10.74
C GLY A 267 0.09 -3.70 11.66
N GLY A 268 0.49 -3.85 12.93
CA GLY A 268 -0.31 -4.51 13.97
C GLY A 268 -1.63 -3.82 14.22
N GLY A 269 -1.62 -2.49 14.43
CA GLY A 269 -2.82 -1.68 14.57
C GLY A 269 -3.73 -1.78 13.34
N PHE A 270 -3.13 -1.70 12.14
CA PHE A 270 -3.86 -1.87 10.89
C PHE A 270 -4.56 -3.24 10.81
N ILE A 271 -3.86 -4.33 11.11
CA ILE A 271 -4.39 -5.69 11.01
C ILE A 271 -5.47 -5.91 12.08
N LEU A 272 -5.23 -5.52 13.33
CA LEU A 272 -6.19 -5.66 14.42
C LEU A 272 -7.49 -4.92 14.09
N ALA A 273 -7.41 -3.64 13.69
CA ALA A 273 -8.59 -2.89 13.29
C ALA A 273 -9.34 -3.55 12.12
N ARG A 274 -8.62 -4.09 11.15
CA ARG A 274 -9.20 -4.79 10.00
C ARG A 274 -9.90 -6.09 10.41
N VAL A 275 -9.31 -6.87 11.29
CA VAL A 275 -9.87 -8.15 11.72
C VAL A 275 -11.15 -7.95 12.53
N PHE A 276 -11.15 -6.99 13.47
CA PHE A 276 -12.29 -6.81 14.37
C PHE A 276 -13.41 -5.92 13.83
N PHE A 277 -13.06 -4.95 12.95
CA PHE A 277 -13.98 -3.88 12.58
C PHE A 277 -14.23 -3.74 11.07
N ALA A 278 -13.79 -4.69 10.23
CA ALA A 278 -13.91 -4.59 8.77
C ALA A 278 -15.35 -4.35 8.25
N GLY A 279 -16.36 -4.83 8.95
CA GLY A 279 -17.76 -4.65 8.54
C GLY A 279 -18.40 -3.33 8.97
N LEU A 280 -17.70 -2.48 9.75
CA LEU A 280 -18.30 -1.21 10.25
C LEU A 280 -18.68 -0.23 9.12
N PRO A 281 -17.87 -0.03 8.06
CA PRO A 281 -18.24 0.90 6.98
C PRO A 281 -19.54 0.54 6.28
N ASP A 282 -19.84 -0.76 6.14
CA ASP A 282 -21.09 -1.23 5.52
C ASP A 282 -22.29 -1.08 6.47
N LYS A 283 -22.09 -1.31 7.79
CA LYS A 283 -23.15 -1.28 8.81
C LYS A 283 -23.51 0.13 9.25
N LEU A 284 -22.51 0.98 9.52
CA LEU A 284 -22.68 2.33 10.10
C LEU A 284 -22.62 3.45 9.07
N GLY A 285 -22.21 3.12 7.82
CA GLY A 285 -21.96 4.07 6.74
C GLY A 285 -20.52 4.58 6.73
N GLY A 286 -19.99 4.74 5.49
CA GLY A 286 -18.58 5.09 5.27
C GLY A 286 -18.18 6.39 5.95
N ALA A 287 -18.96 7.48 5.79
CA ALA A 287 -18.62 8.78 6.34
C ALA A 287 -18.52 8.80 7.88
N ARG A 288 -19.37 8.06 8.61
CA ARG A 288 -19.30 7.97 10.08
C ARG A 288 -18.06 7.23 10.55
N VAL A 289 -17.76 6.11 9.91
CA VAL A 289 -16.56 5.33 10.25
C VAL A 289 -15.30 6.11 9.90
N ALA A 290 -15.26 6.79 8.75
CA ALA A 290 -14.16 7.66 8.38
C ALA A 290 -13.86 8.71 9.45
N LEU A 291 -14.89 9.40 10.00
CA LEU A 291 -14.72 10.39 11.07
C LEU A 291 -13.96 9.85 12.28
N VAL A 292 -14.35 8.67 12.76
CA VAL A 292 -13.69 8.05 13.93
C VAL A 292 -12.25 7.65 13.56
N CYS A 293 -12.07 7.07 12.40
CA CYS A 293 -10.76 6.59 11.93
C CYS A 293 -9.75 7.72 11.78
N VAL A 294 -10.13 8.83 11.13
CA VAL A 294 -9.23 9.96 10.93
C VAL A 294 -8.89 10.68 12.23
N LEU A 295 -9.81 10.68 13.20
CA LEU A 295 -9.54 11.22 14.54
C LEU A 295 -8.51 10.36 15.29
N ILE A 296 -8.67 9.03 15.26
CA ILE A 296 -7.72 8.09 15.86
C ILE A 296 -6.34 8.28 15.22
N GLU A 297 -6.29 8.42 13.90
CA GLU A 297 -5.05 8.65 13.15
C GLU A 297 -4.40 9.99 13.52
N ALA A 298 -5.17 11.08 13.59
CA ALA A 298 -4.68 12.40 13.98
C ALA A 298 -4.06 12.36 15.38
N VAL A 299 -4.74 11.71 16.35
CA VAL A 299 -4.20 11.51 17.70
C VAL A 299 -2.90 10.71 17.64
N GLY A 300 -2.86 9.64 16.84
CA GLY A 300 -1.65 8.82 16.67
C GLY A 300 -0.47 9.63 16.12
N GLN A 301 -0.68 10.45 15.09
CA GLN A 301 0.35 11.31 14.50
C GLN A 301 0.84 12.37 15.51
N TRP A 302 -0.05 12.98 16.27
CA TRP A 302 0.32 13.98 17.27
C TRP A 302 1.01 13.38 18.49
N LEU A 303 0.69 12.14 18.86
CA LEU A 303 1.47 11.41 19.87
C LEU A 303 2.92 11.19 19.42
N ILE A 304 3.15 10.88 18.13
CA ILE A 304 4.52 10.78 17.60
C ILE A 304 5.22 12.14 17.66
N TRP A 305 4.53 13.21 17.24
CA TRP A 305 5.09 14.55 17.24
C TRP A 305 5.52 15.00 18.63
N THR A 306 4.64 14.88 19.61
CA THR A 306 4.85 15.36 20.98
C THR A 306 5.58 14.36 21.89
N SER A 307 5.94 13.18 21.37
CA SER A 307 6.56 12.14 22.18
C SER A 307 7.88 12.60 22.79
N ALA A 308 7.99 12.51 24.11
CA ALA A 308 9.23 12.71 24.84
C ALA A 308 10.05 11.43 25.02
N THR A 309 9.43 10.27 24.81
CA THR A 309 10.02 8.93 24.92
C THR A 309 9.51 8.01 23.80
N PRO A 310 10.28 6.97 23.43
CA PRO A 310 9.88 6.06 22.36
C PRO A 310 8.50 5.39 22.57
N ILE A 311 8.10 5.15 23.81
CA ILE A 311 6.85 4.45 24.13
C ILE A 311 5.61 5.21 23.62
N TRP A 312 5.62 6.55 23.69
CA TRP A 312 4.53 7.37 23.16
C TRP A 312 4.51 7.39 21.64
N ALA A 313 5.70 7.39 21.01
CA ALA A 313 5.80 7.23 19.56
C ALA A 313 5.26 5.86 19.11
N PHE A 314 5.57 4.79 19.82
CA PHE A 314 5.05 3.45 19.56
C PHE A 314 3.53 3.39 19.69
N ALA A 315 2.95 3.98 20.74
CA ALA A 315 1.50 4.11 20.89
C ALA A 315 0.90 4.90 19.72
N GLY A 316 1.55 5.99 19.31
CA GLY A 316 1.15 6.80 18.16
C GLY A 316 1.14 6.01 16.85
N ALA A 317 2.15 5.16 16.61
CA ALA A 317 2.20 4.30 15.41
C ALA A 317 1.07 3.27 15.40
N LEU A 318 0.79 2.62 16.55
CA LEU A 318 -0.32 1.67 16.69
C LEU A 318 -1.67 2.33 16.38
N LEU A 319 -1.93 3.50 16.95
CA LEU A 319 -3.16 4.26 16.71
C LEU A 319 -3.26 4.74 15.26
N SER A 320 -2.16 5.27 14.69
CA SER A 320 -2.13 5.69 13.28
C SER A 320 -2.47 4.52 12.35
N GLY A 321 -1.91 3.34 12.59
CA GLY A 321 -2.22 2.14 11.80
C GLY A 321 -3.68 1.70 11.95
N ALA A 322 -4.22 1.73 13.17
CA ALA A 322 -5.61 1.38 13.44
C ALA A 322 -6.60 2.34 12.76
N GLY A 323 -6.35 3.65 12.83
CA GLY A 323 -7.15 4.68 12.16
C GLY A 323 -7.10 4.55 10.64
N TYR A 324 -5.90 4.45 10.08
CA TYR A 324 -5.69 4.31 8.64
C TYR A 324 -6.36 3.07 8.04
N SER A 325 -6.39 1.96 8.79
CA SER A 325 -6.90 0.68 8.31
C SER A 325 -8.31 0.74 7.74
N LEU A 326 -9.24 1.39 8.44
CA LEU A 326 -10.63 1.46 8.02
C LEU A 326 -10.97 2.73 7.24
N ALA A 327 -10.10 3.75 7.25
CA ALA A 327 -10.28 4.96 6.45
C ALA A 327 -10.36 4.62 4.94
N PHE A 328 -9.49 3.73 4.47
CA PHE A 328 -9.49 3.28 3.08
C PHE A 328 -10.86 2.69 2.63
N PRO A 329 -11.45 1.66 3.27
CA PRO A 329 -12.76 1.16 2.87
C PRO A 329 -13.89 2.13 3.20
N ALA A 330 -13.78 2.95 4.24
CA ALA A 330 -14.81 3.90 4.63
C ALA A 330 -15.01 4.98 3.54
N PHE A 331 -13.96 5.63 3.09
CA PHE A 331 -14.02 6.54 1.94
C PHE A 331 -14.32 5.80 0.62
N GLY A 332 -13.87 4.55 0.48
CA GLY A 332 -14.14 3.71 -0.69
C GLY A 332 -15.62 3.40 -0.88
N VAL A 333 -16.36 3.10 0.20
CA VAL A 333 -17.82 2.93 0.17
C VAL A 333 -18.49 4.21 -0.35
N GLU A 334 -18.05 5.37 0.11
CA GLU A 334 -18.56 6.66 -0.35
C GLU A 334 -18.23 6.96 -1.82
N ALA A 335 -17.08 6.50 -2.31
CA ALA A 335 -16.69 6.61 -3.73
C ALA A 335 -17.58 5.74 -4.62
N VAL A 336 -17.78 4.48 -4.24
CA VAL A 336 -18.57 3.50 -5.02
C VAL A 336 -20.05 3.88 -5.09
N ARG A 337 -20.61 4.45 -4.01
CA ARG A 337 -22.01 4.89 -3.97
C ARG A 337 -22.35 6.00 -4.97
N ARG A 338 -21.35 6.78 -5.42
CA ARG A 338 -21.52 7.93 -6.31
C ARG A 338 -21.44 7.61 -7.79
N VAL A 339 -21.17 6.36 -8.13
CA VAL A 339 -20.97 5.95 -9.52
C VAL A 339 -21.93 4.83 -9.92
N PRO A 340 -22.38 4.81 -11.20
CA PRO A 340 -23.16 3.71 -11.76
C PRO A 340 -22.43 2.36 -11.59
N ALA A 341 -23.18 1.28 -11.45
CA ALA A 341 -22.63 -0.07 -11.24
C ALA A 341 -21.59 -0.47 -12.30
N ALA A 342 -21.81 -0.11 -13.56
CA ALA A 342 -20.90 -0.38 -14.68
C ALA A 342 -19.55 0.35 -14.56
N SER A 343 -19.47 1.44 -13.77
CA SER A 343 -18.26 2.28 -13.63
C SER A 343 -17.52 2.05 -12.32
N ARG A 344 -17.98 1.16 -11.44
CA ARG A 344 -17.40 0.93 -10.10
C ARG A 344 -15.92 0.54 -10.15
N GLY A 345 -15.53 -0.28 -11.13
CA GLY A 345 -14.12 -0.67 -11.30
C GLY A 345 -13.20 0.52 -11.63
N ALA A 346 -13.64 1.36 -12.58
CA ALA A 346 -12.92 2.59 -12.95
C ALA A 346 -12.86 3.58 -11.77
N ALA A 347 -13.95 3.69 -11.01
CA ALA A 347 -14.03 4.55 -9.82
C ALA A 347 -13.06 4.11 -8.73
N MET A 348 -12.94 2.81 -8.46
CA MET A 348 -11.97 2.29 -7.49
C MET A 348 -10.53 2.50 -7.96
N GLY A 349 -10.24 2.34 -9.25
CA GLY A 349 -8.93 2.68 -9.81
C GLY A 349 -8.59 4.16 -9.65
N ALA A 350 -9.54 5.06 -9.95
CA ALA A 350 -9.40 6.50 -9.75
C ALA A 350 -9.24 6.85 -8.25
N TYR A 351 -10.00 6.22 -7.39
CA TYR A 351 -9.93 6.41 -5.94
C TYR A 351 -8.56 6.04 -5.37
N VAL A 352 -8.01 4.88 -5.77
CA VAL A 352 -6.67 4.45 -5.30
C VAL A 352 -5.56 5.36 -5.83
N ALA A 353 -5.71 5.96 -7.02
CA ALA A 353 -4.73 6.90 -7.54
C ALA A 353 -4.53 8.14 -6.63
N PHE A 354 -5.55 8.56 -5.87
CA PHE A 354 -5.41 9.62 -4.87
C PHE A 354 -4.42 9.26 -3.76
N LEU A 355 -4.33 8.00 -3.37
CA LEU A 355 -3.32 7.52 -2.42
C LEU A 355 -1.90 7.69 -2.98
N ASP A 356 -1.66 7.26 -4.22
CA ASP A 356 -0.34 7.37 -4.84
C ASP A 356 0.06 8.84 -5.04
N VAL A 357 -0.88 9.71 -5.46
CA VAL A 357 -0.67 11.16 -5.57
C VAL A 357 -0.27 11.74 -4.21
N ALA A 358 -1.02 11.38 -3.17
CA ALA A 358 -0.74 11.87 -1.82
C ALA A 358 0.66 11.48 -1.35
N LEU A 359 1.01 10.20 -1.45
CA LEU A 359 2.32 9.70 -1.00
C LEU A 359 3.48 10.26 -1.86
N GLY A 360 3.25 10.40 -3.17
CA GLY A 360 4.22 11.00 -4.09
C GLY A 360 4.53 12.46 -3.80
N ILE A 361 3.53 13.24 -3.37
CA ILE A 361 3.67 14.67 -3.06
C ILE A 361 4.01 14.89 -1.58
N ALA A 362 3.36 14.18 -0.68
CA ALA A 362 3.53 14.40 0.76
C ALA A 362 4.94 14.11 1.24
N SER A 363 5.62 13.10 0.68
CA SER A 363 6.99 12.76 1.10
C SER A 363 8.02 13.86 0.79
N PRO A 364 8.09 14.45 -0.43
CA PRO A 364 8.94 15.62 -0.69
C PRO A 364 8.55 16.85 0.13
N VAL A 365 7.25 17.14 0.28
CA VAL A 365 6.78 18.28 1.10
C VAL A 365 7.16 18.10 2.56
N ALA A 366 7.02 16.89 3.10
CA ALA A 366 7.45 16.54 4.45
C ALA A 366 8.98 16.68 4.60
N GLY A 367 9.75 16.28 3.59
CA GLY A 367 11.21 16.44 3.59
C GLY A 367 11.62 17.91 3.60
N TRP A 368 10.94 18.76 2.83
CA TRP A 368 11.15 20.21 2.88
C TRP A 368 10.83 20.78 4.29
N LEU A 369 9.67 20.38 4.85
CA LEU A 369 9.28 20.80 6.20
C LEU A 369 10.28 20.33 7.27
N ALA A 370 10.75 19.07 7.17
CA ALA A 370 11.74 18.52 8.08
C ALA A 370 13.05 19.30 8.04
N GLY A 371 13.49 19.76 6.86
CA GLY A 371 14.67 20.62 6.70
C GLY A 371 14.53 21.99 7.35
N LEU A 372 13.30 22.50 7.53
CA LEU A 372 13.04 23.81 8.16
C LEU A 372 12.79 23.71 9.67
N GLN A 373 12.09 22.67 10.12
CA GLN A 373 11.53 22.59 11.49
C GLN A 373 11.88 21.28 12.22
N GLY A 374 12.74 20.44 11.65
CA GLY A 374 13.12 19.13 12.20
C GLY A 374 12.11 18.01 11.88
N TYR A 375 12.53 16.78 12.12
CA TYR A 375 11.75 15.59 11.75
C TYR A 375 10.45 15.45 12.56
N GLY A 376 10.32 16.06 13.71
CA GLY A 376 9.09 16.06 14.49
C GLY A 376 7.91 16.73 13.77
N ALA A 377 8.16 17.86 13.07
CA ALA A 377 7.14 18.68 12.43
C ALA A 377 6.34 17.93 11.34
N VAL A 378 6.94 16.89 10.72
CA VAL A 378 6.24 16.11 9.67
C VAL A 378 5.04 15.32 10.23
N TYR A 379 5.08 14.95 11.51
CA TYR A 379 3.97 14.27 12.19
C TYR A 379 2.87 15.22 12.60
N ALA A 380 3.21 16.47 12.95
CA ALA A 380 2.21 17.55 13.10
C ALA A 380 1.45 17.77 11.79
N MET A 381 2.16 17.81 10.66
CA MET A 381 1.56 17.89 9.31
C MET A 381 0.68 16.66 9.03
N GLY A 382 1.13 15.43 9.35
CA GLY A 382 0.34 14.22 9.21
C GLY A 382 -0.98 14.28 9.98
N GLY A 383 -0.94 14.72 11.25
CA GLY A 383 -2.12 14.93 12.07
C GLY A 383 -3.06 16.03 11.53
N ALA A 384 -2.50 17.14 11.04
CA ALA A 384 -3.29 18.20 10.40
C ALA A 384 -3.99 17.70 9.12
N CYS A 385 -3.31 16.90 8.29
CA CYS A 385 -3.91 16.27 7.12
C CYS A 385 -5.06 15.30 7.52
N ALA A 386 -4.87 14.51 8.56
CA ALA A 386 -5.94 13.63 9.08
C ALA A 386 -7.16 14.45 9.55
N LEU A 387 -6.97 15.60 10.21
CA LEU A 387 -8.07 16.52 10.52
C LEU A 387 -8.69 17.14 9.25
N GLY A 388 -7.89 17.42 8.22
CA GLY A 388 -8.42 17.81 6.90
C GLY A 388 -9.33 16.73 6.31
N ALA A 389 -8.96 15.46 6.44
CA ALA A 389 -9.81 14.34 6.04
C ALA A 389 -11.11 14.25 6.89
N MET A 390 -11.09 14.70 8.15
CA MET A 390 -12.31 14.81 8.97
C MET A 390 -13.30 15.81 8.39
N VAL A 391 -12.83 16.95 7.90
CA VAL A 391 -13.68 17.94 7.21
C VAL A 391 -14.32 17.32 5.97
N VAL A 392 -13.55 16.56 5.19
CA VAL A 392 -14.07 15.81 4.04
C VAL A 392 -15.15 14.82 4.46
N ALA A 393 -14.93 14.04 5.52
CA ALA A 393 -15.88 13.06 6.00
C ALA A 393 -17.18 13.71 6.52
N LEU A 394 -17.10 14.89 7.16
CA LEU A 394 -18.27 15.70 7.55
C LEU A 394 -19.06 16.19 6.34
N ALA A 395 -18.37 16.70 5.30
CA ALA A 395 -19.00 17.14 4.05
C ALA A 395 -19.71 15.98 3.32
N LEU A 396 -19.13 14.78 3.37
CA LEU A 396 -19.74 13.57 2.80
C LEU A 396 -21.02 13.17 3.55
N ARG A 397 -21.00 13.28 4.89
CA ARG A 397 -22.15 12.99 5.76
C ARG A 397 -23.30 13.97 5.53
N GLY A 398 -23.01 15.26 5.40
CA GLY A 398 -24.03 16.29 5.17
C GLY A 398 -24.77 16.09 3.85
N ARG A 399 -24.09 15.67 2.78
CA ARG A 399 -24.71 15.39 1.48
C ARG A 399 -25.61 14.15 1.49
N VAL A 400 -25.32 13.15 2.32
CA VAL A 400 -26.20 11.98 2.50
C VAL A 400 -27.46 12.38 3.24
N ALA A 401 -27.37 13.24 4.28
CA ALA A 401 -28.52 13.73 5.03
C ALA A 401 -29.43 14.68 4.21
N ALA A 402 -28.89 15.40 3.25
CA ALA A 402 -29.67 16.28 2.37
C ALA A 402 -30.36 15.53 1.20
N ALA A 403 -29.97 14.29 0.93
CA ALA A 403 -30.55 13.45 -0.13
C ALA A 403 -31.52 12.39 0.40
N ALA A 404 -31.67 12.25 1.73
CA ALA A 404 -32.62 11.39 2.43
C ALA A 404 -33.83 12.20 2.92
#